data_8840603771ceca5930849b6182da6f52
#
_entry.id   8840603771ceca5930849b6182da6f52
#
_cell.length_a   1.000
_cell.length_b   1.000
_cell.length_c   1.000
_cell.angle_alpha   90.00
_cell.angle_beta   90.00
_cell.angle_gamma   90.00
#
_symmetry.space_group_name_H-M   'P 1'
#
loop_
_entity.id
_entity.type
_entity.pdbx_description
1 polymer ?
#
loop_
_entity_poly.entity_id
_entity_poly.type
_entity_poly.pdbx_seq_one_letter_code
_entity_poly.pdbx_strand_id
1 'polypeptide(L)'
;MSKKEAVAVWTPKEFKGNDLIPYEAAPVQVANIPLVGNDNIDANDMVVPALNLLHGTSKAVTDGVEDAAPGRFMHSGTEQVLPEGDVRLIVVHYHKSNALFPKEDDRYANLETCIAQDGIEGTVYGLCEECKKCTEWDNVNSKPPLGAEVHNFVCMTSLGPVILRMSRSTFKAGSKFLSTKASSGKNFFAHPTVVRVTQEPKTLPTGKVTNYYALQMAWQTTEDVPEGLQLAAYELYKSLAQKHETGNLKSNDDAAADAGFELD
;
A
#
# COMPACT_ATOMS: atom_id res chain seq x y z
N MET A 1 16.79 37.57 -14.08
CA MET A 1 15.54 37.49 -13.30
C MET A 1 15.07 36.06 -13.36
N SER A 2 15.30 35.31 -12.27
CA SER A 2 14.91 33.89 -12.16
C SER A 2 13.40 33.82 -11.94
N LYS A 3 12.67 33.14 -12.83
CA LYS A 3 11.28 32.77 -12.60
C LYS A 3 11.27 31.74 -11.45
N LYS A 4 10.80 32.15 -10.28
CA LYS A 4 10.46 31.24 -9.20
C LYS A 4 9.24 30.42 -9.63
N GLU A 5 9.42 29.13 -9.87
CA GLU A 5 8.33 28.20 -10.06
C GLU A 5 7.48 28.15 -8.78
N ALA A 6 6.16 28.34 -8.93
CA ALA A 6 5.22 28.25 -7.84
C ALA A 6 5.07 26.75 -7.47
N VAL A 7 5.46 26.40 -6.26
CA VAL A 7 5.19 25.07 -5.69
C VAL A 7 3.69 24.98 -5.43
N ALA A 8 3.03 24.04 -6.08
CA ALA A 8 1.62 23.76 -5.84
C ALA A 8 1.40 23.28 -4.40
N VAL A 9 0.75 24.09 -3.59
CA VAL A 9 0.37 23.71 -2.22
C VAL A 9 -0.91 22.89 -2.28
N TRP A 10 -0.81 21.69 -1.76
CA TRP A 10 -1.91 20.75 -1.63
C TRP A 10 -2.95 21.25 -0.62
N THR A 11 -4.17 21.51 -1.07
CA THR A 11 -5.31 21.72 -0.17
C THR A 11 -6.26 20.54 -0.26
N PRO A 12 -6.54 19.83 0.84
CA PRO A 12 -7.56 18.80 0.85
C PRO A 12 -8.92 19.41 0.50
N LYS A 13 -9.52 19.02 -0.62
CA LYS A 13 -10.94 19.31 -0.87
C LYS A 13 -11.78 18.22 -0.25
N GLU A 14 -12.99 18.61 0.19
CA GLU A 14 -13.97 17.70 0.75
C GLU A 14 -14.13 16.44 -0.10
N PHE A 15 -13.98 15.30 0.55
CA PHE A 15 -14.10 13.97 -0.01
C PHE A 15 -15.50 13.75 -0.57
N LYS A 16 -15.63 13.50 -1.86
CA LYS A 16 -16.85 12.93 -2.44
C LYS A 16 -16.58 11.46 -2.78
N GLY A 17 -16.92 10.57 -1.86
CA GLY A 17 -16.78 9.13 -2.06
C GLY A 17 -15.32 8.64 -1.96
N ASN A 18 -15.03 7.50 -2.57
CA ASN A 18 -13.71 6.84 -2.57
C ASN A 18 -12.80 7.30 -3.71
N ASP A 19 -13.07 8.45 -4.32
CA ASP A 19 -12.19 9.04 -5.31
C ASP A 19 -11.02 9.74 -4.61
N LEU A 20 -9.90 9.04 -4.49
CA LEU A 20 -8.68 9.54 -3.88
C LEU A 20 -7.76 10.25 -4.88
N ILE A 21 -8.19 10.45 -6.13
CA ILE A 21 -7.37 11.18 -7.09
C ILE A 21 -7.25 12.62 -6.65
N PRO A 22 -6.02 13.17 -6.56
CA PRO A 22 -5.83 14.57 -6.27
C PRO A 22 -6.51 15.42 -7.35
N TYR A 23 -7.35 16.37 -6.95
CA TYR A 23 -7.81 17.37 -7.91
C TYR A 23 -6.68 18.34 -8.21
N GLU A 24 -6.54 18.77 -9.45
CA GLU A 24 -5.72 19.95 -9.77
C GLU A 24 -6.27 21.10 -8.95
N ALA A 25 -5.56 21.48 -7.90
CA ALA A 25 -5.86 22.72 -7.21
C ALA A 25 -5.57 23.85 -8.20
N ALA A 26 -6.58 24.69 -8.49
CA ALA A 26 -6.30 25.96 -9.12
C ALA A 26 -5.16 26.63 -8.33
N PRO A 27 -4.18 27.27 -8.99
CA PRO A 27 -3.04 27.86 -8.30
C PRO A 27 -3.55 28.88 -7.27
N VAL A 28 -3.68 28.45 -6.03
CA VAL A 28 -3.92 29.35 -4.93
C VAL A 28 -2.60 30.08 -4.76
N GLN A 29 -2.60 31.38 -5.03
CA GLN A 29 -1.50 32.25 -4.61
C GLN A 29 -1.48 32.25 -3.10
N VAL A 30 -0.83 31.26 -2.51
CA VAL A 30 -0.49 31.28 -1.10
C VAL A 30 0.55 32.36 -0.95
N ALA A 31 0.21 33.42 -0.22
CA ALA A 31 1.18 34.41 0.21
C ALA A 31 2.42 33.67 0.73
N ASN A 32 3.62 34.17 0.39
CA ASN A 32 4.94 33.60 0.72
C ASN A 32 5.11 33.35 2.24
N ILE A 33 4.37 32.40 2.79
CA ILE A 33 4.60 31.90 4.14
C ILE A 33 5.64 30.80 3.97
N PRO A 34 6.88 30.96 4.47
CA PRO A 34 7.85 29.89 4.43
C PRO A 34 7.30 28.71 5.22
N LEU A 35 7.49 27.49 4.70
CA LEU A 35 7.25 26.28 5.47
C LEU A 35 8.22 26.29 6.66
N VAL A 36 7.72 26.64 7.84
CA VAL A 36 8.48 26.63 9.09
C VAL A 36 8.16 25.36 9.87
N GLY A 37 9.19 24.79 10.52
CA GLY A 37 9.03 23.60 11.36
C GLY A 37 9.40 22.28 10.70
N ASN A 38 9.75 22.28 9.42
CA ASN A 38 10.20 21.07 8.71
C ASN A 38 11.72 20.94 8.63
N ASP A 39 12.45 21.90 9.20
CA ASP A 39 13.93 22.00 9.08
C ASP A 39 14.67 20.82 9.72
N ASN A 40 14.01 20.11 10.64
CA ASN A 40 14.56 18.95 11.35
C ASN A 40 13.93 17.62 10.91
N ILE A 41 13.04 17.62 9.91
CA ILE A 41 12.44 16.39 9.38
C ILE A 41 13.33 15.90 8.24
N ASP A 42 14.02 14.80 8.45
CA ASP A 42 14.81 14.19 7.39
C ASP A 42 14.00 13.13 6.63
N ALA A 43 14.60 12.61 5.55
CA ALA A 43 13.95 11.59 4.73
C ALA A 43 13.69 10.27 5.49
N ASN A 44 14.40 10.03 6.61
CA ASN A 44 14.24 8.83 7.44
C ASN A 44 13.06 8.95 8.40
N ASP A 45 12.65 10.17 8.71
CA ASP A 45 11.48 10.43 9.57
C ASP A 45 10.17 10.29 8.80
N MET A 46 10.23 10.31 7.47
CA MET A 46 9.04 10.22 6.61
C MET A 46 8.67 8.77 6.34
N VAL A 47 7.67 8.30 7.06
CA VAL A 47 7.03 7.00 6.82
C VAL A 47 5.83 7.19 5.90
N VAL A 48 5.78 6.44 4.80
CA VAL A 48 4.61 6.48 3.91
C VAL A 48 3.48 5.65 4.55
N PRO A 49 2.31 6.27 4.84
CA PRO A 49 1.18 5.54 5.43
C PRO A 49 0.68 4.42 4.52
N ALA A 50 0.13 3.37 5.12
CA ALA A 50 -0.50 2.30 4.38
C ALA A 50 -2.01 2.56 4.18
N LEU A 51 -2.53 2.10 3.05
CA LEU A 51 -3.96 1.96 2.82
C LEU A 51 -4.34 0.49 3.06
N ASN A 52 -4.87 0.24 4.23
CA ASN A 52 -5.10 -1.10 4.76
C ASN A 52 -6.52 -1.61 4.49
N LEU A 53 -6.65 -2.79 3.89
CA LEU A 53 -7.94 -3.48 3.80
C LEU A 53 -8.29 -4.08 5.16
N LEU A 54 -9.43 -3.69 5.73
CA LEU A 54 -9.91 -4.21 7.01
C LEU A 54 -10.55 -5.60 6.84
N HIS A 55 -10.16 -6.49 7.73
CA HIS A 55 -10.74 -7.83 7.87
C HIS A 55 -11.53 -7.93 9.18
N GLY A 56 -12.28 -8.99 9.37
CA GLY A 56 -13.05 -9.19 10.60
C GLY A 56 -12.20 -9.30 11.88
N THR A 57 -10.92 -9.63 11.73
CA THR A 57 -9.93 -9.74 12.80
C THR A 57 -9.08 -8.47 12.96
N SER A 58 -9.22 -7.49 12.06
CA SER A 58 -8.47 -6.23 12.16
C SER A 58 -8.79 -5.50 13.46
N LYS A 59 -7.76 -5.01 14.15
CA LYS A 59 -7.91 -4.32 15.43
C LYS A 59 -8.93 -3.18 15.38
N ALA A 60 -8.92 -2.37 14.33
CA ALA A 60 -9.91 -1.31 14.16
C ALA A 60 -11.36 -1.82 14.16
N VAL A 61 -11.61 -3.03 13.59
CA VAL A 61 -12.93 -3.66 13.57
C VAL A 61 -13.27 -4.26 14.93
N THR A 62 -12.32 -4.95 15.57
CA THR A 62 -12.54 -5.58 16.88
C THR A 62 -12.70 -4.57 18.01
N ASP A 63 -11.99 -3.44 17.93
CA ASP A 63 -12.07 -2.36 18.91
C ASP A 63 -13.25 -1.42 18.68
N GLY A 64 -14.01 -1.62 17.59
CA GLY A 64 -15.20 -0.84 17.30
C GLY A 64 -14.91 0.59 16.88
N VAL A 65 -13.80 0.81 16.17
CA VAL A 65 -13.52 2.13 15.56
C VAL A 65 -14.68 2.54 14.67
N GLU A 66 -15.06 3.80 14.73
CA GLU A 66 -16.18 4.35 13.95
C GLU A 66 -16.02 4.04 12.47
N ASP A 67 -17.07 3.56 11.84
CA ASP A 67 -17.13 3.13 10.44
C ASP A 67 -16.22 1.94 10.07
N ALA A 68 -15.40 1.39 10.97
CA ALA A 68 -14.57 0.24 10.66
C ALA A 68 -15.43 -1.01 10.45
N ALA A 69 -15.35 -1.56 9.24
CA ALA A 69 -16.02 -2.79 8.87
C ALA A 69 -15.14 -3.63 7.93
N PRO A 70 -15.27 -4.96 7.95
CA PRO A 70 -14.57 -5.82 7.01
C PRO A 70 -14.86 -5.44 5.57
N GLY A 71 -13.82 -5.36 4.73
CA GLY A 71 -13.93 -4.96 3.34
C GLY A 71 -13.81 -3.46 3.09
N ARG A 72 -13.66 -2.64 4.13
CA ARG A 72 -13.32 -1.21 3.99
C ARG A 72 -11.82 -0.98 4.04
N PHE A 73 -11.39 0.15 3.50
CA PHE A 73 -10.01 0.60 3.64
C PHE A 73 -9.87 1.57 4.80
N MET A 74 -8.71 1.51 5.46
CA MET A 74 -8.31 2.47 6.49
C MET A 74 -6.93 3.05 6.14
N HIS A 75 -6.80 4.37 6.27
CA HIS A 75 -5.54 5.07 6.12
C HIS A 75 -4.76 5.03 7.44
N SER A 76 -3.60 4.36 7.48
CA SER A 76 -2.88 4.10 8.74
C SER A 76 -2.32 5.34 9.44
N GLY A 77 -2.07 6.42 8.71
CA GLY A 77 -1.50 7.64 9.29
C GLY A 77 -2.54 8.55 9.94
N THR A 78 -3.80 8.51 9.50
CA THR A 78 -4.89 9.34 10.05
C THR A 78 -5.97 8.52 10.74
N GLU A 79 -5.86 7.19 10.70
CA GLU A 79 -6.86 6.23 11.16
C GLU A 79 -8.25 6.42 10.53
N GLN A 80 -8.30 7.15 9.43
CA GLN A 80 -9.55 7.42 8.72
C GLN A 80 -10.00 6.18 7.95
N VAL A 81 -11.21 5.71 8.22
CA VAL A 81 -11.87 4.66 7.46
C VAL A 81 -12.51 5.26 6.22
N LEU A 82 -12.21 4.69 5.06
CA LEU A 82 -12.81 5.13 3.80
C LEU A 82 -14.24 4.59 3.67
N PRO A 83 -15.13 5.31 2.97
CA PRO A 83 -16.45 4.80 2.64
C PRO A 83 -16.38 3.46 1.90
N GLU A 84 -17.48 2.71 1.91
CA GLU A 84 -17.60 1.48 1.12
C GLU A 84 -17.59 1.77 -0.39
N GLY A 85 -16.91 0.94 -1.16
CA GLY A 85 -16.87 1.02 -2.62
C GLY A 85 -15.47 0.92 -3.22
N ASP A 86 -15.40 1.09 -4.54
CA ASP A 86 -14.14 1.09 -5.29
C ASP A 86 -13.32 2.33 -4.92
N VAL A 87 -12.02 2.15 -4.71
CA VAL A 87 -11.07 3.24 -4.45
C VAL A 87 -10.35 3.60 -5.75
N ARG A 88 -10.33 4.89 -6.11
CA ARG A 88 -9.57 5.42 -7.25
C ARG A 88 -8.33 6.15 -6.74
N LEU A 89 -7.19 5.84 -7.33
CA LEU A 89 -5.88 6.41 -6.96
C LEU A 89 -4.93 6.41 -8.16
N ILE A 90 -3.77 7.03 -8.00
CA ILE A 90 -2.74 7.05 -9.05
C ILE A 90 -1.53 6.26 -8.53
N VAL A 91 -1.24 5.10 -9.13
CA VAL A 91 -0.02 4.36 -8.82
C VAL A 91 1.18 5.12 -9.38
N VAL A 92 2.21 5.31 -8.55
CA VAL A 92 3.41 6.08 -8.91
C VAL A 92 4.65 5.19 -8.96
N HIS A 93 4.84 4.35 -7.95
CA HIS A 93 6.01 3.50 -7.83
C HIS A 93 5.61 2.10 -7.39
N TYR A 94 6.42 1.12 -7.72
CA TYR A 94 6.26 -0.27 -7.33
C TYR A 94 7.59 -0.84 -6.87
N HIS A 95 7.56 -1.58 -5.78
CA HIS A 95 8.66 -2.45 -5.37
C HIS A 95 8.12 -3.74 -4.75
N LYS A 96 8.93 -4.75 -4.75
CA LYS A 96 8.64 -6.04 -4.14
C LYS A 96 9.38 -6.13 -2.80
N SER A 97 8.72 -6.68 -1.80
CA SER A 97 9.34 -7.00 -0.52
C SER A 97 8.97 -8.41 -0.08
N ASN A 98 9.65 -8.91 0.94
CA ASN A 98 9.26 -10.12 1.66
C ASN A 98 9.01 -9.75 3.12
N ALA A 99 7.95 -10.29 3.70
CA ALA A 99 7.61 -10.04 5.08
C ALA A 99 7.17 -11.32 5.80
N LEU A 100 7.63 -11.47 7.03
CA LEU A 100 7.18 -12.46 7.99
C LEU A 100 6.74 -11.74 9.24
N PHE A 101 5.44 -11.84 9.54
CA PHE A 101 4.86 -11.34 10.79
C PHE A 101 4.43 -12.54 11.64
N PRO A 102 4.92 -12.64 12.89
CA PRO A 102 4.47 -13.68 13.82
C PRO A 102 2.96 -13.58 14.06
N LYS A 103 2.33 -14.74 14.17
CA LYS A 103 0.89 -14.88 14.45
C LYS A 103 0.68 -15.77 15.67
N GLU A 104 -0.53 -15.80 16.20
CA GLU A 104 -0.97 -16.75 17.21
C GLU A 104 -1.20 -18.16 16.61
N ASP A 105 -0.15 -18.75 16.04
CA ASP A 105 -0.15 -20.10 15.48
C ASP A 105 1.17 -20.76 15.94
N ASP A 106 1.14 -22.02 16.35
CA ASP A 106 2.31 -22.78 16.84
C ASP A 106 3.49 -22.74 15.86
N ARG A 107 3.23 -22.60 14.56
CA ARG A 107 4.28 -22.46 13.53
C ARG A 107 5.09 -21.17 13.66
N TYR A 108 4.54 -20.15 14.30
CA TYR A 108 5.19 -18.86 14.55
C TYR A 108 5.79 -18.73 15.94
N ALA A 109 5.74 -19.82 16.74
CA ALA A 109 6.28 -19.82 18.10
C ALA A 109 7.76 -19.38 18.09
N ASN A 110 8.08 -18.36 18.88
CA ASN A 110 9.41 -17.78 19.00
C ASN A 110 10.01 -17.20 17.69
N LEU A 111 9.18 -16.85 16.72
CA LEU A 111 9.65 -16.12 15.55
C LEU A 111 9.59 -14.62 15.79
N GLU A 112 10.53 -13.91 15.19
CA GLU A 112 10.59 -12.47 15.17
C GLU A 112 10.06 -11.95 13.84
N THR A 113 9.54 -10.72 13.83
CA THR A 113 9.20 -10.02 12.60
C THR A 113 10.45 -9.85 11.74
N CYS A 114 10.36 -10.27 10.48
CA CYS A 114 11.45 -10.17 9.52
C CYS A 114 10.93 -9.55 8.24
N ILE A 115 11.56 -8.46 7.81
CA ILE A 115 11.16 -7.71 6.63
C ILE A 115 12.38 -7.53 5.73
N ALA A 116 12.23 -7.89 4.46
CA ALA A 116 13.18 -7.59 3.39
C ALA A 116 12.56 -6.54 2.48
N GLN A 117 12.92 -5.28 2.66
CA GLN A 117 12.37 -4.15 1.90
C GLN A 117 12.69 -4.23 0.40
N ASP A 118 13.86 -4.76 0.08
CA ASP A 118 14.32 -5.02 -1.29
C ASP A 118 13.83 -6.39 -1.83
N GLY A 119 13.16 -7.18 -0.99
CA GLY A 119 12.76 -8.55 -1.29
C GLY A 119 13.91 -9.56 -1.26
N ILE A 120 15.13 -9.15 -0.89
CA ILE A 120 16.35 -9.98 -0.98
C ILE A 120 16.83 -10.37 0.42
N GLU A 121 17.13 -9.39 1.28
CA GLU A 121 17.72 -9.65 2.58
C GLU A 121 16.81 -9.18 3.72
N GLY A 122 16.41 -10.13 4.55
CA GLY A 122 15.55 -9.88 5.70
C GLY A 122 16.32 -9.38 6.93
N THR A 123 15.66 -8.54 7.71
CA THR A 123 16.23 -7.91 8.90
C THR A 123 16.71 -8.88 9.98
N VAL A 124 16.18 -10.11 10.00
CA VAL A 124 16.47 -11.10 11.06
C VAL A 124 17.04 -12.41 10.52
N TYR A 125 16.51 -12.91 9.40
CA TYR A 125 16.80 -14.28 8.94
C TYR A 125 17.69 -14.34 7.69
N GLY A 126 18.29 -13.21 7.26
CA GLY A 126 19.20 -13.17 6.12
C GLY A 126 18.49 -13.31 4.76
N LEU A 127 19.15 -13.91 3.78
CA LEU A 127 18.66 -13.99 2.40
C LEU A 127 17.32 -14.73 2.29
N CYS A 128 16.33 -14.09 1.70
CA CYS A 128 14.97 -14.63 1.59
C CYS A 128 14.89 -15.91 0.73
N GLU A 129 15.72 -16.02 -0.28
CA GLU A 129 15.78 -17.21 -1.15
C GLU A 129 16.33 -18.45 -0.46
N GLU A 130 17.18 -18.27 0.56
CA GLU A 130 17.75 -19.33 1.38
C GLU A 130 16.93 -19.58 2.65
N CYS A 131 16.07 -18.64 3.03
CA CYS A 131 15.29 -18.71 4.24
C CYS A 131 14.15 -19.73 4.13
N LYS A 132 14.25 -20.85 4.86
CA LYS A 132 13.20 -21.87 4.90
C LYS A 132 11.83 -21.32 5.29
N LYS A 133 11.79 -20.29 6.13
CA LYS A 133 10.54 -19.63 6.54
C LYS A 133 9.83 -18.93 5.37
N CYS A 134 10.60 -18.47 4.37
CA CYS A 134 10.08 -17.81 3.17
C CYS A 134 9.84 -18.75 2.01
N THR A 135 10.54 -19.92 1.98
CA THR A 135 10.54 -20.82 0.80
C THR A 135 9.88 -22.17 1.07
N GLU A 136 9.90 -22.67 2.31
CA GLU A 136 9.48 -24.03 2.62
C GLU A 136 7.95 -24.12 2.79
N TRP A 137 7.34 -24.92 1.92
CA TRP A 137 5.93 -25.25 2.00
C TRP A 137 5.70 -26.39 3.00
N ASP A 138 4.76 -26.23 3.92
CA ASP A 138 4.32 -27.31 4.81
C ASP A 138 3.42 -28.28 4.02
N ASN A 139 4.05 -29.29 3.42
CA ASN A 139 3.34 -30.28 2.60
C ASN A 139 2.41 -31.19 3.42
N VAL A 140 2.65 -31.34 4.73
CA VAL A 140 1.82 -32.19 5.59
C VAL A 140 0.45 -31.54 5.83
N ASN A 141 0.46 -30.25 6.11
CA ASN A 141 -0.76 -29.51 6.42
C ASN A 141 -1.27 -28.67 5.23
N SER A 142 -0.61 -28.78 4.08
CA SER A 142 -0.91 -27.97 2.87
C SER A 142 -0.92 -26.46 3.16
N LYS A 143 0.02 -26.00 4.02
CA LYS A 143 0.13 -24.59 4.40
C LYS A 143 1.28 -23.90 3.66
N PRO A 144 1.09 -22.64 3.23
CA PRO A 144 2.14 -21.89 2.55
C PRO A 144 3.31 -21.55 3.50
N PRO A 145 4.46 -21.07 2.95
CA PRO A 145 5.57 -20.55 3.75
C PRO A 145 5.09 -19.50 4.76
N LEU A 146 5.81 -19.35 5.87
CA LEU A 146 5.49 -18.41 6.92
C LEU A 146 5.68 -16.97 6.45
N GLY A 147 6.79 -16.69 5.77
CA GLY A 147 7.01 -15.42 5.07
C GLY A 147 6.19 -15.33 3.78
N ALA A 148 5.91 -14.13 3.34
CA ALA A 148 5.16 -13.88 2.13
C ALA A 148 5.84 -12.81 1.27
N GLU A 149 5.82 -13.01 -0.04
CA GLU A 149 6.10 -11.94 -0.99
C GLU A 149 4.97 -10.90 -0.94
N VAL A 150 5.34 -9.63 -1.04
CA VAL A 150 4.43 -8.49 -1.00
C VAL A 150 4.68 -7.60 -2.20
N HIS A 151 3.64 -7.29 -2.95
CA HIS A 151 3.64 -6.20 -3.91
C HIS A 151 3.30 -4.91 -3.18
N ASN A 152 4.21 -3.95 -3.21
CA ASN A 152 4.02 -2.62 -2.65
C ASN A 152 3.80 -1.62 -3.78
N PHE A 153 2.61 -1.05 -3.84
CA PHE A 153 2.25 0.00 -4.78
C PHE A 153 2.21 1.33 -4.02
N VAL A 154 3.18 2.21 -4.28
CA VAL A 154 3.12 3.57 -3.74
C VAL A 154 2.20 4.38 -4.65
N CYS A 155 1.19 4.96 -4.06
CA CYS A 155 0.12 5.65 -4.75
C CYS A 155 0.07 7.12 -4.32
N MET A 156 -0.22 7.99 -5.26
CA MET A 156 -0.56 9.38 -5.00
C MET A 156 -2.07 9.48 -4.79
N THR A 157 -2.47 10.08 -3.68
CA THR A 157 -3.87 10.26 -3.31
C THR A 157 -4.14 11.67 -2.80
N SER A 158 -5.41 12.01 -2.65
CA SER A 158 -5.83 13.27 -2.02
C SER A 158 -5.46 13.35 -0.53
N LEU A 159 -5.13 12.23 0.10
CA LEU A 159 -4.63 12.16 1.48
C LEU A 159 -3.10 12.23 1.57
N GLY A 160 -2.41 12.40 0.44
CA GLY A 160 -0.96 12.27 0.32
C GLY A 160 -0.53 10.94 -0.29
N PRO A 161 0.78 10.66 -0.29
CA PRO A 161 1.28 9.36 -0.72
C PRO A 161 0.86 8.27 0.27
N VAL A 162 0.41 7.12 -0.26
CA VAL A 162 0.07 5.92 0.52
C VAL A 162 0.68 4.68 -0.11
N ILE A 163 0.90 3.63 0.67
CA ILE A 163 1.29 2.31 0.18
C ILE A 163 0.08 1.39 0.21
N LEU A 164 -0.27 0.82 -0.94
CA LEU A 164 -1.19 -0.30 -1.05
C LEU A 164 -0.37 -1.59 -1.13
N ARG A 165 -0.55 -2.48 -0.14
CA ARG A 165 0.14 -3.76 -0.06
C ARG A 165 -0.74 -4.89 -0.53
N MET A 166 -0.16 -5.78 -1.34
CA MET A 166 -0.84 -6.97 -1.83
C MET A 166 0.01 -8.20 -1.59
N SER A 167 -0.45 -9.07 -0.73
CA SER A 167 0.21 -10.34 -0.37
C SER A 167 -0.82 -11.47 -0.35
N ARG A 168 -0.37 -12.70 -0.23
CA ARG A 168 -1.24 -13.88 -0.04
C ARG A 168 -2.43 -13.93 -1.02
N SER A 169 -3.64 -13.79 -0.51
CA SER A 169 -4.88 -13.83 -1.30
C SER A 169 -4.98 -12.73 -2.35
N THR A 170 -4.37 -11.58 -2.10
CA THR A 170 -4.39 -10.42 -3.01
C THR A 170 -3.18 -10.38 -3.97
N PHE A 171 -2.15 -11.19 -3.74
CA PHE A 171 -0.90 -11.20 -4.53
C PHE A 171 -1.15 -11.37 -6.03
N LYS A 172 -2.03 -12.31 -6.42
CA LYS A 172 -2.36 -12.56 -7.83
C LYS A 172 -2.95 -11.34 -8.54
N ALA A 173 -3.74 -10.52 -7.83
CA ALA A 173 -4.30 -9.30 -8.40
C ALA A 173 -3.21 -8.28 -8.70
N GLY A 174 -2.24 -8.10 -7.79
CA GLY A 174 -1.06 -7.27 -8.02
C GLY A 174 -0.23 -7.76 -9.22
N SER A 175 0.05 -9.06 -9.30
CA SER A 175 0.78 -9.66 -10.43
C SER A 175 0.06 -9.45 -11.77
N LYS A 176 -1.27 -9.60 -11.80
CA LYS A 176 -2.07 -9.35 -13.00
C LYS A 176 -2.01 -7.89 -13.43
N PHE A 177 -2.11 -6.97 -12.48
CA PHE A 177 -1.98 -5.53 -12.74
C PHE A 177 -0.60 -5.19 -13.33
N LEU A 178 0.48 -5.72 -12.75
CA LEU A 178 1.85 -5.53 -13.23
C LEU A 178 2.04 -6.08 -14.66
N SER A 179 1.46 -7.23 -14.97
CA SER A 179 1.52 -7.82 -16.31
C SER A 179 0.80 -6.93 -17.34
N THR A 180 -0.37 -6.39 -16.99
CA THR A 180 -1.10 -5.45 -17.83
C THR A 180 -0.29 -4.17 -18.06
N LYS A 181 0.32 -3.62 -17.01
CA LYS A 181 1.20 -2.45 -17.09
C LYS A 181 2.40 -2.71 -18.01
N ALA A 182 3.09 -3.82 -17.82
CA ALA A 182 4.26 -4.17 -18.64
C ALA A 182 3.93 -4.27 -20.12
N SER A 183 2.77 -4.87 -20.45
CA SER A 183 2.30 -5.01 -21.84
C SER A 183 1.89 -3.69 -22.48
N SER A 184 1.53 -2.69 -21.70
CA SER A 184 1.03 -1.40 -22.21
C SER A 184 2.14 -0.45 -22.67
N GLY A 185 3.37 -0.60 -22.18
CA GLY A 185 4.48 0.33 -22.39
C GLY A 185 4.29 1.74 -21.80
N LYS A 186 3.19 1.98 -21.05
CA LYS A 186 2.87 3.28 -20.45
C LYS A 186 3.42 3.37 -19.01
N ASN A 187 3.57 4.58 -18.49
CA ASN A 187 3.88 4.81 -17.07
C ASN A 187 2.73 4.37 -16.16
N PHE A 188 3.01 4.04 -14.89
CA PHE A 188 1.97 3.69 -13.92
C PHE A 188 0.90 4.77 -13.78
N PHE A 189 1.31 6.01 -13.81
CA PHE A 189 0.46 7.20 -13.62
C PHE A 189 -0.18 7.74 -14.92
N ALA A 190 -0.15 6.98 -16.01
CA ALA A 190 -0.82 7.40 -17.24
C ALA A 190 -2.35 7.38 -17.09
N HIS A 191 -2.87 6.43 -16.34
CA HIS A 191 -4.32 6.28 -16.10
C HIS A 191 -4.60 6.12 -14.61
N PRO A 192 -5.78 6.54 -14.13
CA PRO A 192 -6.23 6.21 -12.79
C PRO A 192 -6.29 4.70 -12.59
N THR A 193 -5.97 4.27 -11.40
CA THR A 193 -6.11 2.87 -10.98
C THR A 193 -7.33 2.73 -10.07
N VAL A 194 -8.20 1.80 -10.41
CA VAL A 194 -9.34 1.40 -9.58
C VAL A 194 -8.95 0.17 -8.78
N VAL A 195 -9.10 0.25 -7.47
CA VAL A 195 -8.96 -0.86 -6.53
C VAL A 195 -10.33 -1.24 -6.04
N ARG A 196 -10.76 -2.45 -6.35
CA ARG A 196 -12.05 -3.00 -5.97
C ARG A 196 -11.87 -4.07 -4.93
N VAL A 197 -12.71 -4.02 -3.89
CA VAL A 197 -12.83 -5.09 -2.90
C VAL A 197 -13.92 -6.05 -3.37
N THR A 198 -13.60 -7.34 -3.42
CA THR A 198 -14.57 -8.41 -3.72
C THR A 198 -14.62 -9.38 -2.55
N GLN A 199 -15.79 -9.94 -2.32
CA GLN A 199 -15.97 -11.00 -1.33
C GLN A 199 -16.03 -12.34 -2.06
N GLU A 200 -15.11 -13.24 -1.71
CA GLU A 200 -14.99 -14.55 -2.36
C GLU A 200 -15.21 -15.68 -1.36
N PRO A 201 -15.95 -16.73 -1.74
CA PRO A 201 -16.15 -17.87 -0.87
C PRO A 201 -14.88 -18.74 -0.79
N LYS A 202 -14.56 -19.21 0.42
CA LYS A 202 -13.49 -20.16 0.70
C LYS A 202 -14.06 -21.33 1.49
N THR A 203 -13.86 -22.53 0.98
CA THR A 203 -14.22 -23.75 1.70
C THR A 203 -13.05 -24.14 2.60
N LEU A 204 -13.30 -24.18 3.90
CA LEU A 204 -12.33 -24.65 4.90
C LEU A 204 -12.18 -26.19 4.81
N PRO A 205 -11.08 -26.75 5.33
CA PRO A 205 -10.90 -28.22 5.41
C PRO A 205 -12.02 -28.95 6.15
N THR A 206 -12.75 -28.24 7.02
CA THR A 206 -13.93 -28.75 7.74
C THR A 206 -15.20 -28.83 6.88
N GLY A 207 -15.15 -28.42 5.62
CA GLY A 207 -16.30 -28.32 4.73
C GLY A 207 -17.15 -27.05 4.94
N LYS A 208 -16.84 -26.23 5.96
CA LYS A 208 -17.53 -24.96 6.20
C LYS A 208 -17.10 -23.94 5.14
N VAL A 209 -18.08 -23.25 4.55
CA VAL A 209 -17.81 -22.12 3.66
C VAL A 209 -17.72 -20.85 4.50
N THR A 210 -16.65 -20.12 4.31
CA THR A 210 -16.42 -18.76 4.85
C THR A 210 -16.15 -17.81 3.69
N ASN A 211 -16.31 -16.53 3.90
CA ASN A 211 -15.97 -15.52 2.91
C ASN A 211 -14.68 -14.81 3.33
N TYR A 212 -13.86 -14.48 2.35
CA TYR A 212 -12.71 -13.60 2.55
C TYR A 212 -12.78 -12.44 1.57
N TYR A 213 -12.10 -11.35 1.90
CA TYR A 213 -12.02 -10.19 1.04
C TYR A 213 -10.77 -10.29 0.16
N ALA A 214 -10.97 -10.13 -1.14
CA ALA A 214 -9.92 -10.09 -2.14
C ALA A 214 -9.87 -8.71 -2.79
N LEU A 215 -8.74 -8.35 -3.35
CA LEU A 215 -8.55 -7.12 -4.10
C LEU A 215 -8.45 -7.41 -5.60
N GLN A 216 -9.02 -6.51 -6.39
CA GLN A 216 -8.78 -6.42 -7.82
C GLN A 216 -8.21 -5.05 -8.13
N MET A 217 -7.22 -4.98 -9.00
CA MET A 217 -6.64 -3.74 -9.49
C MET A 217 -6.77 -3.68 -11.00
N ALA A 218 -7.20 -2.54 -11.51
CA ALA A 218 -7.27 -2.29 -12.94
C ALA A 218 -7.04 -0.81 -13.26
N TRP A 219 -6.39 -0.53 -14.39
CA TRP A 219 -6.38 0.81 -14.95
C TRP A 219 -7.75 1.18 -15.53
N GLN A 220 -8.16 2.40 -15.29
CA GLN A 220 -9.31 3.01 -15.95
C GLN A 220 -8.86 3.64 -17.27
N THR A 221 -8.66 2.81 -18.30
CA THR A 221 -8.07 3.23 -19.59
C THR A 221 -8.92 4.18 -20.40
N THR A 222 -10.15 4.42 -20.00
CA THR A 222 -11.07 5.40 -20.63
C THR A 222 -10.81 6.83 -20.17
N GLU A 223 -9.90 7.02 -19.20
CA GLU A 223 -9.57 8.31 -18.61
C GLU A 223 -8.05 8.43 -18.49
N ASP A 224 -7.49 9.52 -18.94
CA ASP A 224 -6.09 9.86 -18.70
C ASP A 224 -5.97 10.70 -17.43
N VAL A 225 -4.88 10.50 -16.69
CA VAL A 225 -4.54 11.40 -15.58
C VAL A 225 -4.17 12.76 -16.18
N PRO A 226 -4.69 13.89 -15.65
CA PRO A 226 -4.32 15.22 -16.13
C PRO A 226 -2.81 15.46 -16.14
N GLU A 227 -2.31 16.20 -17.13
CA GLU A 227 -0.86 16.41 -17.35
C GLU A 227 -0.15 16.95 -16.10
N GLY A 228 -0.76 17.92 -15.40
CA GLY A 228 -0.21 18.48 -14.16
C GLY A 228 -0.03 17.42 -13.05
N LEU A 229 -0.98 16.49 -12.93
CA LEU A 229 -0.89 15.38 -11.98
C LEU A 229 0.12 14.31 -12.44
N GLN A 230 0.25 14.07 -13.76
CA GLN A 230 1.29 13.18 -14.27
C GLN A 230 2.69 13.72 -13.97
N LEU A 231 2.89 15.05 -14.09
CA LEU A 231 4.15 15.69 -13.74
C LEU A 231 4.44 15.57 -12.24
N ALA A 232 3.46 15.84 -11.38
CA ALA A 232 3.59 15.67 -9.93
C ALA A 232 3.89 14.21 -9.55
N ALA A 233 3.23 13.25 -10.19
CA ALA A 233 3.49 11.83 -10.00
C ALA A 233 4.91 11.43 -10.44
N TYR A 234 5.41 12.01 -11.52
CA TYR A 234 6.79 11.79 -11.98
C TYR A 234 7.84 12.34 -11.00
N GLU A 235 7.62 13.54 -10.44
CA GLU A 235 8.52 14.09 -9.41
C GLU A 235 8.51 13.23 -8.14
N LEU A 236 7.34 12.79 -7.71
CA LEU A 236 7.22 11.85 -6.59
C LEU A 236 7.93 10.52 -6.90
N TYR A 237 7.76 9.98 -8.12
CA TYR A 237 8.46 8.77 -8.55
C TYR A 237 9.98 8.90 -8.43
N LYS A 238 10.58 10.01 -8.89
CA LYS A 238 12.03 10.23 -8.80
C LYS A 238 12.50 10.21 -7.35
N SER A 239 11.78 10.88 -6.46
CA SER A 239 12.09 10.89 -5.03
C SER A 239 12.00 9.48 -4.40
N LEU A 240 10.97 8.70 -4.74
CA LEU A 240 10.76 7.35 -4.21
C LEU A 240 11.79 6.36 -4.77
N ALA A 241 12.11 6.44 -6.06
CA ALA A 241 13.10 5.57 -6.69
C ALA A 241 14.48 5.77 -6.05
N GLN A 242 14.89 7.02 -5.82
CA GLN A 242 16.12 7.32 -5.12
C GLN A 242 16.14 6.76 -3.69
N LYS A 243 15.04 6.90 -2.95
CA LYS A 243 14.92 6.34 -1.59
C LYS A 243 14.97 4.81 -1.59
N HIS A 244 14.34 4.17 -2.56
CA HIS A 244 14.38 2.72 -2.71
C HIS A 244 15.80 2.23 -2.99
N GLU A 245 16.53 2.85 -3.94
CA GLU A 245 17.93 2.51 -4.25
C GLU A 245 18.87 2.68 -3.06
N THR A 246 18.60 3.63 -2.17
CA THR A 246 19.39 3.86 -0.95
C THR A 246 18.93 3.05 0.26
N GLY A 247 17.91 2.18 0.11
CA GLY A 247 17.33 1.41 1.21
C GLY A 247 16.54 2.23 2.24
N ASN A 248 16.27 3.51 1.93
CA ASN A 248 15.61 4.46 2.83
C ASN A 248 14.08 4.56 2.63
N LEU A 249 13.51 3.75 1.76
CA LEU A 249 12.06 3.69 1.60
C LEU A 249 11.45 2.86 2.74
N LYS A 250 11.21 3.50 3.88
CA LYS A 250 10.52 2.84 5.00
C LYS A 250 9.02 2.86 4.74
N SER A 251 8.42 1.70 4.72
CA SER A 251 6.98 1.55 4.87
C SER A 251 6.66 1.44 6.35
N ASN A 252 5.49 1.91 6.78
CA ASN A 252 5.06 1.79 8.18
C ASN A 252 4.65 0.34 8.50
N ASP A 253 5.62 -0.58 8.44
CA ASP A 253 5.40 -2.00 8.74
C ASP A 253 5.19 -2.22 10.24
N ASP A 254 5.75 -1.34 11.09
CA ASP A 254 5.52 -1.37 12.53
C ASP A 254 4.06 -1.06 12.87
N ALA A 255 3.44 -0.10 12.15
CA ALA A 255 2.02 0.18 12.32
C ALA A 255 1.11 -0.93 11.75
N ALA A 256 1.58 -1.72 10.78
CA ALA A 256 0.84 -2.89 10.31
C ALA A 256 0.85 -4.02 11.35
N ALA A 257 1.94 -4.19 12.10
CA ALA A 257 2.02 -5.13 13.22
C ALA A 257 1.10 -4.69 14.37
N ASP A 258 1.09 -3.39 14.71
CA ASP A 258 0.20 -2.83 15.74
C ASP A 258 -1.27 -2.82 15.30
N ALA A 259 -1.55 -2.72 14.01
CA ALA A 259 -2.91 -2.79 13.47
C ALA A 259 -3.50 -4.21 13.42
N GLY A 260 -2.78 -5.21 13.92
CA GLY A 260 -3.25 -6.60 13.92
C GLY A 260 -3.44 -7.16 12.51
N PHE A 261 -2.53 -6.81 11.60
CA PHE A 261 -2.54 -7.34 10.25
C PHE A 261 -2.25 -8.84 10.28
N GLU A 262 -3.29 -9.63 10.40
CA GLU A 262 -3.24 -11.02 9.97
C GLU A 262 -3.16 -11.02 8.43
N LEU A 263 -1.96 -11.25 7.94
CA LEU A 263 -1.76 -11.63 6.54
C LEU A 263 -2.26 -13.07 6.38
N ASP A 264 -3.56 -13.24 6.15
CA ASP A 264 -4.17 -14.54 5.85
C ASP A 264 -3.64 -15.18 4.57
#